data_7ee496875961de3a6c49a05660dc719f
#
_entry.id   7ee496875961de3a6c49a05660dc719f
#
_cell.length_a   1.000
_cell.length_b   1.000
_cell.length_c   1.000
_cell.angle_alpha   90.00
_cell.angle_beta   90.00
_cell.angle_gamma   90.00
#
_symmetry.space_group_name_H-M   'P 1'
#
loop_
_entity.id
_entity.type
_entity.pdbx_description
1 polymer ?
#
loop_
_entity_poly.entity_id
_entity_poly.type
_entity_poly.pdbx_seq_one_letter_code
_entity_poly.pdbx_strand_id
1 'polypeptide(L)'
;MDKNKIEQKKPGLNQKGVEEDSPLRLTADLEGNYLLDERTSEMKWLGIFYSPAGGSVHRVAKMLKKKIGADKVDMFCVNDIQAGKLLDYKNLILVCSSLGRSTWEREQRDRWAKFFPGMRKISLKDRFVALVGLGDHVTYPKNFVDGMGYMAELVTGLGGTLVGKTSTDGYVYEDSTAVIDDLFVG
;
A
#
# COMPACT_ATOMS: atom_id res chain seq x y z
N MET A 1 4.02 -52.44 -32.70
CA MET A 1 5.01 -51.36 -32.41
C MET A 1 4.35 -50.04 -32.72
N ASP A 2 3.61 -49.55 -31.73
CA ASP A 2 2.96 -48.24 -31.85
C ASP A 2 3.71 -47.21 -31.07
N LYS A 3 4.19 -46.17 -31.76
CA LYS A 3 4.84 -45.01 -31.19
C LYS A 3 3.79 -43.97 -30.87
N ASN A 4 3.42 -43.86 -29.58
CA ASN A 4 2.62 -42.79 -29.06
C ASN A 4 3.36 -41.45 -29.21
N LYS A 5 2.91 -40.63 -30.16
CA LYS A 5 3.33 -39.25 -30.33
C LYS A 5 2.44 -38.41 -29.40
N ILE A 6 3.00 -37.99 -28.27
CA ILE A 6 2.38 -36.98 -27.42
C ILE A 6 2.52 -35.63 -28.14
N GLU A 7 1.45 -35.17 -28.77
CA GLU A 7 1.35 -33.80 -29.25
C GLU A 7 1.27 -32.85 -28.03
N GLN A 8 2.34 -32.14 -27.79
CA GLN A 8 2.30 -31.00 -26.85
C GLN A 8 1.47 -29.89 -27.50
N LYS A 9 0.32 -29.63 -26.93
CA LYS A 9 -0.54 -28.51 -27.30
C LYS A 9 0.20 -27.20 -26.97
N LYS A 10 0.57 -26.43 -27.97
CA LYS A 10 1.14 -25.08 -27.78
C LYS A 10 0.09 -24.18 -27.12
N PRO A 11 0.44 -23.36 -26.14
CA PRO A 11 -0.49 -22.37 -25.57
C PRO A 11 -0.93 -21.39 -26.66
N GLY A 12 -2.20 -21.01 -26.62
CA GLY A 12 -2.81 -20.09 -27.57
C GLY A 12 -2.33 -18.66 -27.30
N LEU A 13 -1.77 -18.03 -28.31
CA LEU A 13 -1.44 -16.60 -28.30
C LEU A 13 -2.66 -15.79 -28.74
N ASN A 14 -2.96 -14.68 -28.05
CA ASN A 14 -3.98 -13.73 -28.50
C ASN A 14 -3.47 -12.94 -29.71
N GLN A 15 -4.38 -12.19 -30.40
CA GLN A 15 -4.06 -11.42 -31.60
C GLN A 15 -2.98 -10.33 -31.43
N LYS A 16 -2.45 -10.14 -30.21
CA LYS A 16 -1.37 -9.20 -29.87
C LYS A 16 -0.09 -9.90 -29.39
N GLY A 17 -0.04 -11.25 -29.44
CA GLY A 17 1.17 -12.00 -29.07
C GLY A 17 1.52 -12.02 -27.58
N VAL A 18 0.52 -11.81 -26.70
CA VAL A 18 0.70 -11.79 -25.25
C VAL A 18 0.05 -13.03 -24.62
N GLU A 19 0.75 -13.76 -23.80
CA GLU A 19 0.24 -14.88 -23.01
C GLU A 19 -0.57 -14.33 -21.82
N GLU A 20 -1.89 -14.65 -21.73
CA GLU A 20 -2.82 -14.02 -20.77
C GLU A 20 -2.64 -14.42 -19.31
N ASP A 21 -1.91 -15.49 -18.98
CA ASP A 21 -1.82 -16.06 -17.63
C ASP A 21 -0.41 -16.11 -17.02
N SER A 22 0.56 -15.42 -17.61
CA SER A 22 1.92 -15.39 -17.06
C SER A 22 2.17 -14.12 -16.26
N PRO A 23 2.74 -14.21 -15.04
CA PRO A 23 3.21 -13.04 -14.30
C PRO A 23 4.38 -12.33 -15.00
N LEU A 24 4.94 -12.93 -16.03
CA LEU A 24 5.98 -12.38 -16.91
C LEU A 24 5.34 -12.01 -18.24
N ARG A 25 5.28 -10.74 -18.57
CA ARG A 25 4.88 -10.29 -19.91
C ARG A 25 6.05 -10.53 -20.87
N LEU A 26 5.92 -11.56 -21.70
CA LEU A 26 6.83 -11.80 -22.81
C LEU A 26 6.35 -10.99 -24.02
N THR A 27 7.17 -10.11 -24.54
CA THR A 27 6.96 -9.47 -25.85
C THR A 27 7.87 -10.12 -26.88
N ALA A 28 7.36 -10.40 -28.07
CA ALA A 28 8.18 -10.88 -29.17
C ALA A 28 8.62 -9.68 -30.03
N ASP A 29 9.90 -9.67 -30.45
CA ASP A 29 10.37 -8.76 -31.48
C ASP A 29 9.87 -9.18 -32.90
N LEU A 30 10.16 -8.39 -33.89
CA LEU A 30 9.73 -8.63 -35.26
C LEU A 30 10.34 -9.91 -35.87
N GLU A 31 11.35 -10.52 -35.24
CA GLU A 31 12.01 -11.74 -35.62
C GLU A 31 11.50 -12.97 -34.86
N GLY A 32 10.54 -12.77 -33.93
CA GLY A 32 9.94 -13.83 -33.11
C GLY A 32 10.77 -14.24 -31.89
N ASN A 33 11.80 -13.47 -31.51
CA ASN A 33 12.55 -13.68 -30.28
C ASN A 33 11.78 -13.10 -29.12
N TYR A 34 11.61 -13.89 -28.06
CA TYR A 34 10.94 -13.42 -26.83
C TYR A 34 11.89 -12.53 -26.03
N LEU A 35 11.57 -11.26 -25.95
CA LEU A 35 12.23 -10.32 -25.05
C LEU A 35 11.46 -10.27 -23.74
N LEU A 36 12.17 -10.42 -22.64
CA LEU A 36 11.63 -10.04 -21.34
C LEU A 36 11.35 -8.53 -21.38
N ASP A 37 10.09 -8.15 -21.19
CA ASP A 37 9.77 -6.73 -21.02
C ASP A 37 10.52 -6.24 -19.77
N GLU A 38 11.59 -5.49 -19.95
CA GLU A 38 12.37 -4.88 -18.86
C GLU A 38 11.51 -3.96 -17.96
N ARG A 39 10.24 -3.74 -18.31
CA ARG A 39 9.22 -3.10 -17.49
C ARG A 39 8.55 -4.02 -16.47
N THR A 40 8.94 -5.30 -16.34
CA THR A 40 8.84 -5.98 -15.06
C THR A 40 9.86 -5.33 -14.12
N SER A 41 9.62 -4.06 -13.79
CA SER A 41 10.40 -3.39 -12.77
C SER A 41 10.31 -4.27 -11.53
N GLU A 42 11.44 -4.80 -11.08
CA GLU A 42 11.52 -5.57 -9.86
C GLU A 42 10.72 -4.83 -8.81
N MET A 43 9.66 -5.46 -8.30
CA MET A 43 8.78 -4.85 -7.31
C MET A 43 9.67 -4.44 -6.14
N LYS A 44 9.78 -3.15 -5.89
CA LYS A 44 10.64 -2.62 -4.85
C LYS A 44 10.21 -3.16 -3.49
N TRP A 45 11.17 -3.39 -2.63
CA TRP A 45 10.88 -4.09 -1.37
C TRP A 45 9.98 -3.30 -0.44
N LEU A 46 10.20 -1.97 -0.25
CA LEU A 46 9.46 -1.15 0.70
C LEU A 46 9.27 0.30 0.25
N GLY A 47 8.03 0.77 0.34
CA GLY A 47 7.66 2.17 0.16
C GLY A 47 6.99 2.78 1.38
N ILE A 48 7.39 3.99 1.75
CA ILE A 48 6.73 4.82 2.78
C ILE A 48 5.87 5.86 2.07
N PHE A 49 4.59 5.88 2.40
CA PHE A 49 3.60 6.81 1.84
C PHE A 49 3.01 7.64 2.98
N TYR A 50 3.03 8.95 2.86
CA TYR A 50 2.65 9.84 3.94
C TYR A 50 1.89 11.07 3.47
N SER A 51 1.09 11.65 4.36
CA SER A 51 0.44 12.96 4.22
C SER A 51 0.05 13.51 5.60
N PRO A 52 0.16 14.82 5.80
CA PRO A 52 0.54 15.87 4.86
C PRO A 52 2.05 16.01 4.67
N ALA A 53 2.44 16.77 3.63
CA ALA A 53 3.81 17.24 3.50
C ALA A 53 4.10 18.31 4.59
N GLY A 54 5.26 18.17 5.24
CA GLY A 54 5.61 19.00 6.40
C GLY A 54 5.05 18.46 7.73
N GLY A 55 5.29 19.15 8.82
CA GLY A 55 4.79 18.81 10.15
C GLY A 55 5.31 17.48 10.72
N SER A 56 4.55 16.94 11.69
CA SER A 56 4.95 15.74 12.45
C SER A 56 4.91 14.47 11.62
N VAL A 57 3.91 14.29 10.75
CA VAL A 57 3.79 13.13 9.86
C VAL A 57 5.02 12.99 8.96
N HIS A 58 5.42 14.09 8.32
CA HIS A 58 6.61 14.09 7.47
C HIS A 58 7.90 13.81 8.25
N ARG A 59 8.02 14.36 9.48
CA ARG A 59 9.16 14.06 10.35
C ARG A 59 9.24 12.58 10.72
N VAL A 60 8.12 11.97 11.09
CA VAL A 60 8.05 10.54 11.41
C VAL A 60 8.40 9.69 10.18
N ALA A 61 7.86 10.01 9.01
CA ALA A 61 8.20 9.31 7.76
C ALA A 61 9.72 9.37 7.47
N LYS A 62 10.36 10.53 7.67
CA LYS A 62 11.84 10.68 7.54
C LYS A 62 12.59 9.86 8.58
N MET A 63 12.11 9.81 9.82
CA MET A 63 12.75 9.02 10.89
C MET A 63 12.67 7.53 10.56
N LEU A 64 11.53 7.03 10.07
CA LEU A 64 11.35 5.66 9.62
C LEU A 64 12.32 5.34 8.48
N LYS A 65 12.37 6.18 7.44
CA LYS A 65 13.31 6.02 6.34
C LYS A 65 14.76 5.93 6.82
N LYS A 66 15.17 6.82 7.74
CA LYS A 66 16.53 6.79 8.31
C LYS A 66 16.81 5.52 9.11
N LYS A 67 15.83 5.05 9.92
CA LYS A 67 16.01 3.84 10.76
C LYS A 67 16.06 2.56 9.94
N ILE A 68 15.29 2.47 8.86
CA ILE A 68 15.25 1.28 7.99
C ILE A 68 16.49 1.23 7.08
N GLY A 69 17.01 2.38 6.69
CA GLY A 69 18.09 2.55 5.72
C GLY A 69 17.60 3.40 4.54
N ALA A 70 18.20 4.55 4.36
CA ALA A 70 17.71 5.54 3.39
C ALA A 70 17.81 5.06 1.92
N ASP A 71 18.74 4.16 1.66
CA ASP A 71 18.99 3.48 0.39
C ASP A 71 18.02 2.33 0.09
N LYS A 72 17.39 1.76 1.14
CA LYS A 72 16.49 0.59 1.05
C LYS A 72 15.03 0.96 0.91
N VAL A 73 14.67 2.22 1.13
CA VAL A 73 13.28 2.67 1.25
C VAL A 73 13.03 3.90 0.41
N ASP A 74 12.03 3.84 -0.43
CA ASP A 74 11.50 5.02 -1.10
C ASP A 74 10.42 5.69 -0.23
N MET A 75 10.30 7.00 -0.34
CA MET A 75 9.35 7.79 0.45
C MET A 75 8.60 8.79 -0.42
N PHE A 76 7.27 8.76 -0.36
CA PHE A 76 6.39 9.57 -1.20
C PHE A 76 5.35 10.32 -0.38
N CYS A 77 5.18 11.60 -0.69
CA CYS A 77 3.97 12.30 -0.29
C CYS A 77 2.83 11.92 -1.25
N VAL A 78 1.69 11.47 -0.72
CA VAL A 78 0.56 11.02 -1.55
C VAL A 78 -0.06 12.14 -2.40
N ASN A 79 0.32 13.39 -2.13
CA ASN A 79 -0.09 14.53 -2.93
C ASN A 79 0.51 14.55 -4.33
N ASP A 80 1.70 13.98 -4.46
CA ASP A 80 2.56 14.14 -5.63
C ASP A 80 2.56 12.91 -6.53
N ILE A 81 1.72 11.91 -6.17
CA ILE A 81 1.66 10.61 -6.84
C ILE A 81 0.21 10.15 -7.07
N GLN A 82 0.04 9.17 -7.94
CA GLN A 82 -1.21 8.44 -8.09
C GLN A 82 -1.20 7.15 -7.29
N ALA A 83 -2.38 6.62 -6.95
CA ALA A 83 -2.53 5.42 -6.12
C ALA A 83 -1.86 4.16 -6.72
N GLY A 84 -1.79 4.06 -8.04
CA GLY A 84 -1.05 2.98 -8.72
C GLY A 84 0.41 2.86 -8.27
N LYS A 85 1.02 3.93 -7.75
CA LYS A 85 2.38 3.91 -7.21
C LYS A 85 2.56 2.96 -6.04
N LEU A 86 1.50 2.65 -5.28
CA LEU A 86 1.52 1.64 -4.22
C LEU A 86 1.87 0.25 -4.76
N LEU A 87 1.50 -0.03 -6.00
CA LEU A 87 1.68 -1.35 -6.62
C LEU A 87 3.14 -1.67 -6.98
N ASP A 88 4.01 -0.66 -7.01
CA ASP A 88 5.44 -0.83 -7.25
C ASP A 88 6.16 -1.50 -6.06
N TYR A 89 5.49 -1.67 -4.92
CA TYR A 89 6.11 -2.12 -3.67
C TYR A 89 5.42 -3.36 -3.12
N LYS A 90 6.22 -4.29 -2.61
CA LYS A 90 5.73 -5.49 -1.90
C LYS A 90 5.25 -5.16 -0.50
N ASN A 91 5.98 -4.29 0.19
CA ASN A 91 5.69 -3.84 1.53
C ASN A 91 5.42 -2.34 1.54
N LEU A 92 4.42 -1.92 2.30
CA LEU A 92 3.97 -0.53 2.38
C LEU A 92 3.98 -0.07 3.84
N ILE A 93 4.41 1.16 4.08
CA ILE A 93 4.15 1.86 5.34
C ILE A 93 3.32 3.09 4.99
N LEU A 94 2.11 3.17 5.53
CA LEU A 94 1.22 4.31 5.36
C LEU A 94 1.22 5.14 6.64
N VAL A 95 1.65 6.41 6.53
CA VAL A 95 1.78 7.31 7.68
C VAL A 95 0.73 8.42 7.58
N CYS A 96 -0.16 8.49 8.57
CA CYS A 96 -1.26 9.45 8.62
C CYS A 96 -1.33 10.17 9.97
N SER A 97 -2.09 11.25 10.02
CA SER A 97 -2.49 11.89 11.28
C SER A 97 -3.90 11.48 11.68
N SER A 98 -4.19 11.65 12.97
CA SER A 98 -5.53 11.52 13.51
C SER A 98 -6.39 12.66 12.98
N LEU A 99 -7.24 12.36 12.01
CA LEU A 99 -8.32 13.26 11.62
C LEU A 99 -9.61 12.60 12.08
N GLY A 100 -10.26 13.20 13.07
CA GLY A 100 -11.55 12.72 13.53
C GLY A 100 -12.60 12.75 12.41
N ARG A 101 -13.63 11.89 12.47
CA ARG A 101 -14.74 11.88 11.50
C ARG A 101 -15.32 13.25 11.24
N SER A 102 -15.38 14.11 12.26
CA SER A 102 -15.88 15.49 12.16
C SER A 102 -14.95 16.46 11.40
N THR A 103 -13.66 16.13 11.29
CA THR A 103 -12.68 16.94 10.57
C THR A 103 -12.55 16.52 9.11
N TRP A 104 -12.95 15.29 8.74
CA TRP A 104 -12.98 14.83 7.35
C TRP A 104 -13.92 15.68 6.47
N GLU A 105 -15.04 16.11 7.04
CA GLU A 105 -16.02 16.94 6.33
C GLU A 105 -15.58 18.43 6.22
N ARG A 106 -14.76 18.91 7.15
CA ARG A 106 -14.33 20.31 7.18
C ARG A 106 -13.03 20.59 6.45
N GLU A 107 -12.13 19.63 6.36
CA GLU A 107 -10.84 19.81 5.72
C GLU A 107 -10.75 19.10 4.38
N GLN A 108 -11.25 19.73 3.34
CA GLN A 108 -10.87 19.42 1.95
C GLN A 108 -9.33 19.46 1.74
N ARG A 109 -8.55 19.67 2.80
CA ARG A 109 -7.09 19.72 2.83
C ARG A 109 -6.47 18.37 3.13
N ASP A 110 -7.22 17.40 3.64
CA ASP A 110 -6.67 16.06 3.84
C ASP A 110 -6.43 15.38 2.49
N ARG A 111 -5.18 15.24 2.21
CA ARG A 111 -4.70 14.72 0.95
C ARG A 111 -4.87 13.21 0.84
N TRP A 112 -4.98 12.51 1.96
CA TRP A 112 -5.41 11.11 1.97
C TRP A 112 -6.84 10.98 1.45
N ALA A 113 -7.75 11.84 1.85
CA ALA A 113 -9.14 11.84 1.34
C ALA A 113 -9.20 11.97 -0.18
N LYS A 114 -8.30 12.76 -0.78
CA LYS A 114 -8.18 12.88 -2.25
C LYS A 114 -7.51 11.65 -2.90
N PHE A 115 -6.71 10.92 -2.17
CA PHE A 115 -5.99 9.75 -2.64
C PHE A 115 -6.85 8.47 -2.60
N PHE A 116 -7.76 8.34 -1.63
CA PHE A 116 -8.60 7.17 -1.44
C PHE A 116 -9.45 6.75 -2.65
N PRO A 117 -10.05 7.67 -3.45
CA PRO A 117 -10.77 7.25 -4.65
C PRO A 117 -9.89 6.52 -5.65
N GLY A 118 -8.62 6.87 -5.74
CA GLY A 118 -7.63 6.14 -6.53
C GLY A 118 -7.26 4.79 -5.92
N MET A 119 -7.08 4.75 -4.58
CA MET A 119 -6.80 3.48 -3.87
C MET A 119 -7.92 2.46 -4.04
N ARG A 120 -9.19 2.89 -4.02
CA ARG A 120 -10.34 1.98 -4.20
C ARG A 120 -10.40 1.30 -5.58
N LYS A 121 -9.58 1.75 -6.53
CA LYS A 121 -9.52 1.19 -7.90
C LYS A 121 -8.39 0.18 -8.09
N ILE A 122 -7.57 -0.06 -7.06
CA ILE A 122 -6.45 -1.00 -7.12
C ILE A 122 -6.64 -2.14 -6.14
N SER A 123 -5.93 -3.25 -6.33
CA SER A 123 -5.87 -4.37 -5.38
C SER A 123 -4.53 -4.35 -4.64
N LEU A 124 -4.58 -4.51 -3.33
CA LEU A 124 -3.41 -4.68 -2.46
C LEU A 124 -3.15 -6.16 -2.11
N LYS A 125 -3.79 -7.08 -2.84
CA LYS A 125 -3.54 -8.52 -2.67
C LYS A 125 -2.04 -8.81 -2.71
N ASP A 126 -1.59 -9.72 -1.86
CA ASP A 126 -0.20 -10.15 -1.71
C ASP A 126 0.78 -9.04 -1.26
N ARG A 127 0.27 -7.93 -0.69
CA ARG A 127 1.07 -6.86 -0.09
C ARG A 127 0.91 -6.82 1.42
N PHE A 128 2.03 -6.57 2.11
CA PHE A 128 2.04 -6.33 3.56
C PHE A 128 2.01 -4.82 3.80
N VAL A 129 1.12 -4.39 4.68
CA VAL A 129 0.90 -2.98 4.97
C VAL A 129 1.02 -2.73 6.47
N ALA A 130 1.99 -1.92 6.85
CA ALA A 130 2.08 -1.36 8.20
C ALA A 130 1.45 0.04 8.21
N LEU A 131 0.75 0.36 9.28
CA LEU A 131 0.16 1.67 9.50
C LEU A 131 0.92 2.41 10.59
N VAL A 132 1.01 3.73 10.45
CA VAL A 132 1.56 4.61 11.49
C VAL A 132 0.63 5.79 11.64
N GLY A 133 -0.12 5.81 12.73
CA GLY A 133 -1.04 6.89 13.08
C GLY A 133 -0.40 7.87 14.07
N LEU A 134 -0.49 9.15 13.77
CA LEU A 134 -0.13 10.20 14.72
C LEU A 134 -1.42 10.81 15.28
N GLY A 135 -1.53 10.87 16.60
CA GLY A 135 -2.69 11.43 17.27
C GLY A 135 -2.29 12.12 18.58
N ASP A 136 -3.20 12.91 19.11
CA ASP A 136 -3.12 13.51 20.44
C ASP A 136 -4.27 12.92 21.28
N HIS A 137 -3.95 11.93 22.10
CA HIS A 137 -4.93 11.24 22.92
C HIS A 137 -5.47 12.10 24.09
N VAL A 138 -4.78 13.19 24.44
CA VAL A 138 -5.21 14.13 25.49
C VAL A 138 -6.25 15.10 24.92
N THR A 139 -5.99 15.67 23.76
CA THR A 139 -6.89 16.64 23.13
C THR A 139 -8.09 15.97 22.45
N TYR A 140 -7.90 14.76 21.89
CA TYR A 140 -8.91 14.02 21.12
C TYR A 140 -9.10 12.58 21.63
N PRO A 141 -9.48 12.38 22.92
CA PRO A 141 -9.54 11.04 23.50
C PRO A 141 -10.62 10.14 22.87
N LYS A 142 -11.68 10.72 22.29
CA LYS A 142 -12.80 9.97 21.66
C LYS A 142 -12.55 9.59 20.20
N ASN A 143 -11.49 10.09 19.61
CA ASN A 143 -11.17 9.86 18.20
C ASN A 143 -9.67 9.62 18.03
N PHE A 144 -9.06 8.98 19.02
CA PHE A 144 -7.61 8.78 19.01
C PHE A 144 -7.21 7.87 17.84
N VAL A 145 -6.38 8.39 16.96
CA VAL A 145 -5.86 7.73 15.72
C VAL A 145 -6.93 7.10 14.82
N ASP A 146 -8.16 7.60 14.81
CA ASP A 146 -9.26 7.09 13.97
C ASP A 146 -8.92 7.04 12.48
N GLY A 147 -8.10 7.98 12.00
CA GLY A 147 -7.60 7.93 10.62
C GLY A 147 -6.84 6.66 10.28
N MET A 148 -6.15 6.07 11.27
CA MET A 148 -5.45 4.78 11.11
C MET A 148 -6.46 3.62 11.06
N GLY A 149 -7.52 3.64 11.86
CA GLY A 149 -8.60 2.66 11.81
C GLY A 149 -9.30 2.63 10.44
N TYR A 150 -9.66 3.80 9.93
CA TYR A 150 -10.23 3.92 8.58
C TYR A 150 -9.27 3.39 7.50
N MET A 151 -7.98 3.68 7.61
CA MET A 151 -6.97 3.18 6.68
C MET A 151 -6.85 1.65 6.74
N ALA A 152 -6.95 1.07 7.94
CA ALA A 152 -6.94 -0.38 8.15
C ALA A 152 -8.11 -1.07 7.44
N GLU A 153 -9.32 -0.52 7.60
CA GLU A 153 -10.51 -1.01 6.92
C GLU A 153 -10.34 -0.96 5.40
N LEU A 154 -9.86 0.17 4.86
CA LEU A 154 -9.63 0.33 3.43
C LEU A 154 -8.59 -0.67 2.90
N VAL A 155 -7.43 -0.80 3.56
CA VAL A 155 -6.36 -1.71 3.17
C VAL A 155 -6.85 -3.16 3.15
N THR A 156 -7.56 -3.58 4.20
CA THR A 156 -8.12 -4.94 4.30
C THR A 156 -9.16 -5.19 3.21
N GLY A 157 -10.05 -4.22 2.96
CA GLY A 157 -11.06 -4.30 1.90
C GLY A 157 -10.45 -4.38 0.49
N LEU A 158 -9.23 -3.89 0.30
CA LEU A 158 -8.45 -4.01 -0.95
C LEU A 158 -7.60 -5.29 -1.02
N GLY A 159 -7.71 -6.18 -0.03
CA GLY A 159 -7.00 -7.47 0.02
C GLY A 159 -5.57 -7.39 0.57
N GLY A 160 -5.14 -6.25 1.12
CA GLY A 160 -3.83 -6.09 1.78
C GLY A 160 -3.78 -6.80 3.13
N THR A 161 -2.60 -7.29 3.52
CA THR A 161 -2.35 -7.90 4.82
C THR A 161 -1.79 -6.85 5.78
N LEU A 162 -2.54 -6.51 6.83
CA LEU A 162 -2.05 -5.62 7.88
C LEU A 162 -0.99 -6.32 8.72
N VAL A 163 0.09 -5.58 9.04
CA VAL A 163 1.20 -6.03 9.89
C VAL A 163 1.58 -4.91 10.87
N GLY A 164 2.21 -5.28 11.99
CA GLY A 164 2.74 -4.31 12.94
C GLY A 164 1.72 -3.86 13.99
N LYS A 165 0.73 -4.71 14.35
CA LYS A 165 -0.15 -4.44 15.48
C LYS A 165 0.67 -4.15 16.75
N THR A 166 0.25 -3.15 17.53
CA THR A 166 0.95 -2.74 18.76
C THR A 166 0.01 -2.71 19.96
N SER A 167 0.58 -2.83 21.18
CA SER A 167 -0.17 -2.72 22.43
C SER A 167 -0.82 -1.34 22.58
N THR A 168 -1.97 -1.31 23.24
CA THR A 168 -2.63 -0.08 23.69
C THR A 168 -2.03 0.46 24.99
N ASP A 169 -1.11 -0.26 25.62
CA ASP A 169 -0.48 0.13 26.88
C ASP A 169 0.21 1.49 26.80
N GLY A 170 0.03 2.31 27.82
CA GLY A 170 0.64 3.63 27.90
C GLY A 170 -0.12 4.75 27.19
N TYR A 171 -1.24 4.42 26.55
CA TYR A 171 -2.17 5.41 25.97
C TYR A 171 -3.42 5.56 26.82
N VAL A 172 -3.80 6.80 27.10
CA VAL A 172 -5.04 7.12 27.81
C VAL A 172 -6.01 7.77 26.82
N TYR A 173 -7.00 7.03 26.36
CA TYR A 173 -8.02 7.47 25.41
C TYR A 173 -9.39 6.91 25.82
N GLU A 174 -10.46 7.49 25.31
CA GLU A 174 -11.83 7.02 25.58
C GLU A 174 -12.33 6.06 24.50
N ASP A 175 -11.99 6.35 23.23
CA ASP A 175 -12.39 5.53 22.07
C ASP A 175 -11.41 5.68 20.91
N SER A 176 -11.28 4.60 20.11
CA SER A 176 -10.46 4.58 18.91
C SER A 176 -10.93 3.49 17.94
N THR A 177 -11.25 3.87 16.72
CA THR A 177 -11.55 2.92 15.64
C THR A 177 -10.31 2.14 15.16
N ALA A 178 -9.11 2.54 15.60
CA ALA A 178 -7.87 1.87 15.29
C ALA A 178 -7.54 0.69 16.22
N VAL A 179 -8.39 0.40 17.20
CA VAL A 179 -8.21 -0.75 18.11
C VAL A 179 -9.07 -1.91 17.63
N ILE A 180 -8.43 -3.03 17.37
CA ILE A 180 -9.06 -4.30 16.97
C ILE A 180 -8.40 -5.42 17.78
N ASP A 181 -9.22 -6.20 18.49
CA ASP A 181 -8.75 -7.28 19.38
C ASP A 181 -7.76 -6.77 20.45
N ASP A 182 -8.07 -5.64 21.09
CA ASP A 182 -7.28 -4.98 22.14
C ASP A 182 -5.88 -4.50 21.69
N LEU A 183 -5.63 -4.44 20.39
CA LEU A 183 -4.38 -3.94 19.81
C LEU A 183 -4.66 -2.80 18.83
N PHE A 184 -3.77 -1.83 18.78
CA PHE A 184 -3.76 -0.90 17.66
C PHE A 184 -3.37 -1.64 16.37
N VAL A 185 -3.98 -1.26 15.26
CA VAL A 185 -3.73 -1.85 13.92
C VAL A 185 -2.40 -1.39 13.29
N GLY A 186 -1.61 -0.61 14.01
CA GLY A 186 -0.31 -0.10 13.58
C GLY A 186 0.53 0.44 14.70
#